data_c96b58e12f469e0a104c83ade93f9cb2
#
_entry.id   c96b58e12f469e0a104c83ade93f9cb2
#
_cell.length_a   1.000
_cell.length_b   1.000
_cell.length_c   1.000
_cell.angle_alpha   90.00
_cell.angle_beta   90.00
_cell.angle_gamma   90.00
#
_symmetry.space_group_name_H-M   'P 1'
#
loop_
_entity.id
_entity.type
_entity.pdbx_description
1 polymer ?
#
loop_
_entity_poly.entity_id
_entity_poly.type
_entity_poly.pdbx_seq_one_letter_code
_entity_poly.pdbx_strand_id
1 'polypeptide(L)'
;MNSTPHIPKAEIHVHLEATITPSLCRKFAERNKVKLSADIFGSEYAYQWEDFYDFIKRYDIVTSVIHTPEDYYELTYEYLKECASHNVLYVEAMVSSTHAKAKGMTYHSFLDSVHQASIDAERDFGIVSRYLMNGIRHLGAESVQGTAEEVLSNPHPALVGFGLAGDELHFPPHLFTKTFDMLKQESYPITVHAGEWDGPENIRNAIHLLHPTRLGHGVRSIEDLDLVKEIIDKDIVLETCPTSNIATKIYENYEMHPVKKLHDLGVRVTVNSDDPPFFNATIQGEYEAMASIGFTENKLLSMTRNAIESSFLEEDKKNKILTKLN
;
A
#
# COMPACT_ATOMS: atom_id res chain seq x y z
N MET A 1 6.74 -9.40 26.83
CA MET A 1 6.36 -8.90 25.48
C MET A 1 7.37 -7.82 25.15
N ASN A 2 8.15 -7.99 24.08
CA ASN A 2 9.06 -6.94 23.65
C ASN A 2 8.21 -5.80 23.08
N SER A 3 8.24 -4.65 23.73
CA SER A 3 7.54 -3.44 23.26
C SER A 3 8.25 -2.92 22.00
N THR A 4 7.53 -2.73 20.89
CA THR A 4 8.07 -2.25 19.61
C THR A 4 7.82 -0.74 19.32
N PRO A 5 7.16 0.06 20.19
CA PRO A 5 6.84 1.46 19.88
C PRO A 5 8.05 2.33 19.57
N HIS A 6 9.22 2.01 20.18
CA HIS A 6 10.46 2.78 19.98
C HIS A 6 11.15 2.48 18.65
N ILE A 7 10.82 1.35 17.98
CA ILE A 7 11.44 0.97 16.71
C ILE A 7 11.00 1.95 15.62
N PRO A 8 11.91 2.62 14.93
CA PRO A 8 11.56 3.42 13.76
C PRO A 8 10.95 2.53 12.67
N LYS A 9 9.89 2.99 12.03
CA LYS A 9 9.13 2.24 11.02
C LYS A 9 9.10 2.98 9.69
N ALA A 10 8.81 2.22 8.63
CA ALA A 10 8.46 2.75 7.33
C ALA A 10 7.43 1.81 6.68
N GLU A 11 6.56 2.38 5.89
CA GLU A 11 5.48 1.67 5.20
C GLU A 11 5.46 2.08 3.73
N ILE A 12 5.44 1.11 2.83
CA ILE A 12 5.46 1.34 1.37
C ILE A 12 4.34 0.59 0.63
N HIS A 13 3.37 0.07 1.39
CA HIS A 13 2.19 -0.60 0.85
C HIS A 13 0.97 -0.31 1.72
N VAL A 14 0.28 0.76 1.39
CA VAL A 14 -0.97 1.17 2.02
C VAL A 14 -1.82 1.92 0.99
N HIS A 15 -3.12 1.69 0.99
CA HIS A 15 -4.06 2.39 0.11
C HIS A 15 -4.60 3.61 0.83
N LEU A 16 -4.26 4.82 0.37
CA LEU A 16 -4.61 6.06 1.07
C LEU A 16 -6.11 6.20 1.32
N GLU A 17 -6.94 5.92 0.32
CA GLU A 17 -8.38 6.03 0.46
C GLU A 17 -8.94 5.07 1.51
N ALA A 18 -8.29 3.92 1.72
CA ALA A 18 -8.67 2.95 2.74
C ALA A 18 -8.20 3.30 4.16
N THR A 19 -7.33 4.28 4.31
CA THR A 19 -6.92 4.75 5.65
C THR A 19 -8.01 5.54 6.37
N ILE A 20 -9.11 5.85 5.67
CA ILE A 20 -10.24 6.58 6.25
C ILE A 20 -10.83 5.81 7.45
N THR A 21 -10.70 6.36 8.64
CA THR A 21 -11.27 5.75 9.84
C THR A 21 -12.81 5.82 9.83
N PRO A 22 -13.53 4.93 10.54
CA PRO A 22 -14.99 5.01 10.67
C PRO A 22 -15.48 6.37 11.16
N SER A 23 -14.74 7.04 12.06
CA SER A 23 -15.05 8.38 12.54
C SER A 23 -14.96 9.43 11.42
N LEU A 24 -13.85 9.40 10.66
CA LEU A 24 -13.62 10.32 9.55
C LEU A 24 -14.60 10.06 8.39
N CYS A 25 -14.92 8.80 8.13
CA CYS A 25 -15.92 8.40 7.15
C CYS A 25 -17.32 8.98 7.48
N ARG A 26 -17.77 8.89 8.74
CA ARG A 26 -19.03 9.51 9.17
C ARG A 26 -19.00 11.04 9.01
N LYS A 27 -17.89 11.68 9.36
CA LYS A 27 -17.69 13.14 9.20
C LYS A 27 -17.80 13.55 7.72
N PHE A 28 -17.13 12.83 6.82
CA PHE A 28 -17.21 13.13 5.39
C PHE A 28 -18.59 12.81 4.82
N ALA A 29 -19.21 11.72 5.25
CA ALA A 29 -20.56 11.36 4.82
C ALA A 29 -21.58 12.47 5.21
N GLU A 30 -21.49 13.03 6.41
CA GLU A 30 -22.33 14.15 6.85
C GLU A 30 -22.05 15.42 6.02
N ARG A 31 -20.77 15.79 5.87
CA ARG A 31 -20.32 16.96 5.09
C ARG A 31 -20.81 16.89 3.63
N ASN A 32 -20.65 15.74 3.01
CA ASN A 32 -20.91 15.51 1.59
C ASN A 32 -22.32 14.97 1.32
N LYS A 33 -23.16 14.85 2.36
CA LYS A 33 -24.55 14.37 2.29
C LYS A 33 -24.67 12.97 1.65
N VAL A 34 -23.69 12.11 1.90
CA VAL A 34 -23.70 10.70 1.48
C VAL A 34 -24.39 9.87 2.55
N LYS A 35 -25.34 9.04 2.13
CA LYS A 35 -26.01 8.11 3.04
C LYS A 35 -25.21 6.81 3.11
N LEU A 36 -24.76 6.46 4.30
CA LEU A 36 -24.11 5.18 4.57
C LEU A 36 -25.07 4.26 5.35
N SER A 37 -25.04 2.99 5.04
CA SER A 37 -25.70 1.97 5.85
C SER A 37 -24.92 1.70 7.13
N ALA A 38 -25.64 1.48 8.24
CA ALA A 38 -25.01 1.23 9.54
C ALA A 38 -24.22 -0.10 9.59
N ASP A 39 -24.54 -1.05 8.74
CA ASP A 39 -23.92 -2.36 8.65
C ASP A 39 -22.50 -2.34 8.00
N ILE A 40 -22.04 -1.16 7.53
CA ILE A 40 -20.67 -0.96 7.07
C ILE A 40 -19.68 -0.97 8.25
N PHE A 41 -20.14 -0.55 9.43
CA PHE A 41 -19.30 -0.32 10.61
C PHE A 41 -19.36 -1.54 11.52
N GLY A 42 -18.24 -2.27 11.64
CA GLY A 42 -18.09 -3.38 12.59
C GLY A 42 -17.84 -2.90 14.02
N SER A 43 -17.16 -1.76 14.16
CA SER A 43 -16.88 -1.12 15.44
C SER A 43 -16.68 0.40 15.30
N GLU A 44 -16.22 1.05 16.35
CA GLU A 44 -15.76 2.45 16.31
C GLU A 44 -14.48 2.61 15.49
N TYR A 45 -13.68 1.53 15.35
CA TYR A 45 -12.33 1.57 14.76
C TYR A 45 -12.21 0.78 13.47
N ALA A 46 -13.18 -0.08 13.13
CA ALA A 46 -13.09 -0.98 12.01
C ALA A 46 -14.38 -1.08 11.19
N TYR A 47 -14.22 -1.33 9.91
CA TYR A 47 -15.32 -1.68 9.02
C TYR A 47 -15.65 -3.17 9.11
N GLN A 48 -16.83 -3.54 8.63
CA GLN A 48 -17.32 -4.92 8.60
C GLN A 48 -17.51 -5.37 7.14
N TRP A 49 -17.08 -6.59 6.84
CA TRP A 49 -17.22 -7.24 5.54
C TRP A 49 -17.19 -8.77 5.74
N GLU A 50 -17.67 -9.54 4.76
CA GLU A 50 -17.85 -10.99 4.88
C GLU A 50 -16.82 -11.80 4.10
N ASP A 51 -16.55 -11.41 2.85
CA ASP A 51 -15.58 -12.02 1.95
C ASP A 51 -14.89 -10.95 1.09
N PHE A 52 -13.94 -11.38 0.22
CA PHE A 52 -13.16 -10.47 -0.62
C PHE A 52 -14.03 -9.57 -1.52
N TYR A 53 -15.08 -10.11 -2.13
CA TYR A 53 -15.94 -9.31 -3.01
C TYR A 53 -16.83 -8.34 -2.24
N ASP A 54 -17.28 -8.72 -1.06
CA ASP A 54 -17.97 -7.80 -0.15
C ASP A 54 -17.02 -6.73 0.37
N PHE A 55 -15.73 -7.09 0.65
CA PHE A 55 -14.68 -6.13 0.99
C PHE A 55 -14.52 -5.07 -0.11
N ILE A 56 -14.29 -5.46 -1.37
CA ILE A 56 -14.15 -4.52 -2.51
C ILE A 56 -15.37 -3.61 -2.63
N LYS A 57 -16.58 -4.18 -2.52
CA LYS A 57 -17.82 -3.41 -2.57
C LYS A 57 -17.93 -2.40 -1.42
N ARG A 58 -17.57 -2.80 -0.21
CA ARG A 58 -17.60 -1.91 0.97
C ARG A 58 -16.50 -0.86 0.92
N TYR A 59 -15.34 -1.22 0.37
CA TYR A 59 -14.27 -0.28 0.06
C TYR A 59 -14.79 0.87 -0.84
N ASP A 60 -15.45 0.54 -1.96
CA ASP A 60 -16.04 1.53 -2.86
C ASP A 60 -17.10 2.39 -2.17
N ILE A 61 -17.93 1.79 -1.30
CA ILE A 61 -18.94 2.55 -0.54
C ILE A 61 -18.28 3.50 0.46
N VAL A 62 -17.28 3.02 1.21
CA VAL A 62 -16.56 3.81 2.22
C VAL A 62 -15.79 4.96 1.53
N THR A 63 -15.02 4.67 0.49
CA THR A 63 -14.24 5.69 -0.21
C THR A 63 -15.11 6.68 -0.98
N SER A 64 -16.36 6.29 -1.28
CA SER A 64 -17.33 7.17 -1.94
C SER A 64 -17.67 8.44 -1.18
N VAL A 65 -17.35 8.53 0.11
CA VAL A 65 -17.59 9.75 0.91
C VAL A 65 -16.55 10.84 0.69
N ILE A 66 -15.41 10.53 0.06
CA ILE A 66 -14.34 11.48 -0.24
C ILE A 66 -14.72 12.23 -1.52
N HIS A 67 -15.17 13.47 -1.39
CA HIS A 67 -15.76 14.25 -2.50
C HIS A 67 -14.94 15.45 -2.93
N THR A 68 -14.07 15.95 -2.06
CA THR A 68 -13.41 17.25 -2.30
C THR A 68 -11.89 17.15 -2.07
N PRO A 69 -11.12 18.10 -2.61
CA PRO A 69 -9.70 18.22 -2.28
C PRO A 69 -9.44 18.37 -0.77
N GLU A 70 -10.34 19.05 -0.05
CA GLU A 70 -10.26 19.21 1.41
C GLU A 70 -10.43 17.87 2.14
N ASP A 71 -11.27 16.96 1.62
CA ASP A 71 -11.42 15.63 2.19
C ASP A 71 -10.12 14.82 2.01
N TYR A 72 -9.47 14.88 0.83
CA TYR A 72 -8.17 14.25 0.60
C TYR A 72 -7.06 14.84 1.46
N TYR A 73 -7.04 16.17 1.62
CA TYR A 73 -6.10 16.83 2.53
C TYR A 73 -6.27 16.30 3.96
N GLU A 74 -7.49 16.33 4.48
CA GLU A 74 -7.80 15.93 5.85
C GLU A 74 -7.49 14.44 6.08
N LEU A 75 -7.88 13.56 5.13
CA LEU A 75 -7.57 12.13 5.16
C LEU A 75 -6.07 11.89 5.25
N THR A 76 -5.31 12.51 4.36
CA THR A 76 -3.86 12.37 4.27
C THR A 76 -3.17 12.88 5.55
N TYR A 77 -3.56 14.05 6.02
CA TYR A 77 -2.94 14.67 7.19
C TYR A 77 -3.19 13.85 8.47
N GLU A 78 -4.44 13.40 8.70
CA GLU A 78 -4.77 12.59 9.90
C GLU A 78 -4.08 11.22 9.84
N TYR A 79 -3.98 10.58 8.67
CA TYR A 79 -3.25 9.32 8.53
C TYR A 79 -1.75 9.49 8.82
N LEU A 80 -1.10 10.51 8.24
CA LEU A 80 0.32 10.77 8.48
C LEU A 80 0.59 11.14 9.95
N LYS A 81 -0.31 11.86 10.59
CA LYS A 81 -0.24 12.17 12.03
C LYS A 81 -0.31 10.91 12.89
N GLU A 82 -1.20 9.97 12.56
CA GLU A 82 -1.28 8.68 13.24
C GLU A 82 0.02 7.90 13.05
N CYS A 83 0.52 7.76 11.81
CA CYS A 83 1.78 7.10 11.51
C CYS A 83 2.95 7.71 12.30
N ALA A 84 3.04 9.03 12.36
CA ALA A 84 4.09 9.73 13.11
C ALA A 84 4.02 9.43 14.62
N SER A 85 2.81 9.28 15.19
CA SER A 85 2.61 8.91 16.59
C SER A 85 3.16 7.50 16.92
N HIS A 86 3.28 6.66 15.90
CA HIS A 86 3.85 5.31 15.96
C HIS A 86 5.32 5.23 15.54
N ASN A 87 6.03 6.37 15.49
CA ASN A 87 7.43 6.46 15.08
C ASN A 87 7.68 5.98 13.63
N VAL A 88 6.73 6.25 12.73
CA VAL A 88 6.91 6.04 11.28
C VAL A 88 7.68 7.22 10.70
N LEU A 89 8.77 6.93 10.00
CA LEU A 89 9.65 7.93 9.38
C LEU A 89 9.26 8.24 7.95
N TYR A 90 8.70 7.23 7.26
CA TYR A 90 8.37 7.32 5.83
C TYR A 90 7.13 6.50 5.49
N VAL A 91 6.27 7.08 4.66
CA VAL A 91 5.10 6.42 4.05
C VAL A 91 5.13 6.60 2.55
N GLU A 92 4.94 5.51 1.80
CA GLU A 92 4.67 5.53 0.37
C GLU A 92 3.31 4.91 0.11
N ALA A 93 2.28 5.76 -0.01
CA ALA A 93 0.91 5.30 -0.12
C ALA A 93 0.44 5.23 -1.59
N MET A 94 -0.42 4.27 -1.88
CA MET A 94 -1.10 4.15 -3.17
C MET A 94 -2.32 5.08 -3.18
N VAL A 95 -2.54 5.78 -4.30
CA VAL A 95 -3.69 6.69 -4.52
C VAL A 95 -4.35 6.40 -5.86
N SER A 96 -5.66 6.63 -5.96
CA SER A 96 -6.43 6.35 -7.17
C SER A 96 -7.07 7.61 -7.74
N SER A 97 -6.57 8.10 -8.89
CA SER A 97 -7.22 9.20 -9.61
C SER A 97 -8.62 8.84 -10.12
N THR A 98 -8.92 7.56 -10.28
CA THR A 98 -10.24 7.08 -10.73
C THR A 98 -11.33 7.43 -9.71
N HIS A 99 -11.08 7.23 -8.42
CA HIS A 99 -12.02 7.60 -7.35
C HIS A 99 -12.22 9.13 -7.30
N ALA A 100 -11.14 9.91 -7.36
CA ALA A 100 -11.21 11.37 -7.36
C ALA A 100 -12.00 11.91 -8.56
N LYS A 101 -11.73 11.41 -9.77
CA LYS A 101 -12.44 11.78 -11.01
C LYS A 101 -13.92 11.43 -10.98
N ALA A 102 -14.30 10.29 -10.40
CA ALA A 102 -15.70 9.90 -10.23
C ALA A 102 -16.49 10.91 -9.37
N LYS A 103 -15.81 11.75 -8.61
CA LYS A 103 -16.37 12.85 -7.81
C LYS A 103 -16.18 14.22 -8.44
N GLY A 104 -15.71 14.28 -9.70
CA GLY A 104 -15.53 15.52 -10.45
C GLY A 104 -14.25 16.28 -10.12
N MET A 105 -13.32 15.71 -9.34
CA MET A 105 -12.02 16.31 -9.12
C MET A 105 -11.11 16.17 -10.33
N THR A 106 -10.28 17.17 -10.57
CA THR A 106 -9.20 17.06 -11.57
C THR A 106 -8.00 16.34 -10.96
N TYR A 107 -7.17 15.76 -11.81
CA TYR A 107 -5.89 15.14 -11.42
C TYR A 107 -5.06 16.06 -10.51
N HIS A 108 -4.87 17.32 -10.90
CA HIS A 108 -4.10 18.28 -10.12
C HIS A 108 -4.78 18.66 -8.80
N SER A 109 -6.08 18.99 -8.80
CA SER A 109 -6.77 19.40 -7.57
C SER A 109 -6.74 18.33 -6.47
N PHE A 110 -6.79 17.07 -6.87
CA PHE A 110 -6.65 15.92 -5.99
C PHE A 110 -5.21 15.80 -5.47
N LEU A 111 -4.22 15.73 -6.37
CA LEU A 111 -2.82 15.52 -5.97
C LEU A 111 -2.22 16.73 -5.23
N ASP A 112 -2.60 17.96 -5.60
CA ASP A 112 -2.16 19.16 -4.90
C ASP A 112 -2.59 19.14 -3.42
N SER A 113 -3.81 18.67 -3.13
CA SER A 113 -4.31 18.59 -1.75
C SER A 113 -3.58 17.51 -0.93
N VAL A 114 -3.35 16.33 -1.53
CA VAL A 114 -2.56 15.25 -0.93
C VAL A 114 -1.12 15.72 -0.68
N HIS A 115 -0.51 16.41 -1.65
CA HIS A 115 0.84 16.93 -1.51
C HIS A 115 0.95 18.01 -0.44
N GLN A 116 -0.01 18.93 -0.37
CA GLN A 116 -0.02 19.97 0.67
C GLN A 116 -0.14 19.36 2.07
N ALA A 117 -0.99 18.34 2.25
CA ALA A 117 -1.09 17.60 3.51
C ALA A 117 0.23 16.93 3.90
N SER A 118 0.97 16.40 2.91
CA SER A 118 2.30 15.81 3.13
C SER A 118 3.33 16.84 3.59
N ILE A 119 3.34 18.03 2.98
CA ILE A 119 4.23 19.12 3.37
C ILE A 119 3.93 19.57 4.81
N ASP A 120 2.66 19.71 5.15
CA ASP A 120 2.23 20.12 6.48
C ASP A 120 2.55 19.05 7.53
N ALA A 121 2.34 17.76 7.23
CA ALA A 121 2.70 16.65 8.11
C ALA A 121 4.23 16.51 8.29
N GLU A 122 5.03 16.73 7.26
CA GLU A 122 6.50 16.75 7.37
C GLU A 122 6.95 17.89 8.30
N ARG A 123 6.36 19.09 8.16
CA ARG A 123 6.66 20.23 9.03
C ARG A 123 6.25 19.97 10.49
N ASP A 124 5.05 19.43 10.71
CA ASP A 124 4.43 19.35 12.03
C ASP A 124 4.90 18.11 12.81
N PHE A 125 5.20 17.02 12.12
CA PHE A 125 5.52 15.71 12.74
C PHE A 125 6.85 15.12 12.30
N GLY A 126 7.50 15.66 11.25
CA GLY A 126 8.78 15.14 10.73
C GLY A 126 8.67 13.85 9.93
N ILE A 127 7.46 13.42 9.56
CA ILE A 127 7.21 12.25 8.71
C ILE A 127 7.27 12.65 7.23
N VAL A 128 7.98 11.86 6.43
CA VAL A 128 8.08 12.06 4.97
C VAL A 128 7.09 11.15 4.27
N SER A 129 6.40 11.62 3.25
CA SER A 129 5.52 10.78 2.43
C SER A 129 5.65 11.05 0.94
N ARG A 130 5.35 10.01 0.14
CA ARG A 130 5.21 10.02 -1.32
C ARG A 130 4.07 9.09 -1.71
N TYR A 131 3.68 9.16 -2.98
CA TYR A 131 2.53 8.41 -3.47
C TYR A 131 2.84 7.66 -4.75
N LEU A 132 2.15 6.54 -4.92
CA LEU A 132 2.10 5.75 -6.14
C LEU A 132 0.71 5.93 -6.76
N MET A 133 0.64 6.33 -8.02
CA MET A 133 -0.64 6.28 -8.72
C MET A 133 -1.01 4.84 -9.01
N ASN A 134 -2.20 4.42 -8.59
CA ASN A 134 -2.61 3.02 -8.69
C ASN A 134 -3.57 2.79 -9.86
N GLY A 135 -3.22 1.88 -10.76
CA GLY A 135 -4.11 1.33 -11.75
C GLY A 135 -4.99 0.25 -11.11
N ILE A 136 -6.30 0.34 -11.29
CA ILE A 136 -7.27 -0.59 -10.74
C ILE A 136 -7.61 -1.65 -11.79
N ARG A 137 -7.09 -2.88 -11.63
CA ARG A 137 -7.13 -3.90 -12.67
C ARG A 137 -8.55 -4.36 -13.06
N HIS A 138 -9.48 -4.41 -12.13
CA HIS A 138 -10.86 -4.82 -12.40
C HIS A 138 -11.70 -3.75 -13.15
N LEU A 139 -11.17 -2.53 -13.33
CA LEU A 139 -11.72 -1.53 -14.22
C LEU A 139 -11.25 -1.70 -15.68
N GLY A 140 -10.42 -2.72 -15.95
CA GLY A 140 -9.95 -3.11 -17.28
C GLY A 140 -8.64 -2.45 -17.71
N ALA A 141 -8.00 -3.08 -18.69
CA ALA A 141 -6.68 -2.68 -19.19
C ALA A 141 -6.66 -1.25 -19.78
N GLU A 142 -7.73 -0.82 -20.45
CA GLU A 142 -7.84 0.54 -21.01
C GLU A 142 -7.86 1.60 -19.90
N SER A 143 -8.55 1.34 -18.79
CA SER A 143 -8.59 2.24 -17.64
C SER A 143 -7.20 2.38 -17.00
N VAL A 144 -6.49 1.26 -16.82
CA VAL A 144 -5.13 1.25 -16.27
C VAL A 144 -4.16 1.98 -17.22
N GLN A 145 -4.27 1.75 -18.53
CA GLN A 145 -3.46 2.45 -19.52
C GLN A 145 -3.72 3.97 -19.49
N GLY A 146 -4.98 4.39 -19.47
CA GLY A 146 -5.34 5.82 -19.41
C GLY A 146 -4.80 6.49 -18.14
N THR A 147 -4.81 5.79 -16.99
CA THR A 147 -4.21 6.30 -15.75
C THR A 147 -2.70 6.45 -15.87
N ALA A 148 -2.00 5.49 -16.49
CA ALA A 148 -0.56 5.57 -16.70
C ALA A 148 -0.18 6.69 -17.69
N GLU A 149 -0.92 6.84 -18.79
CA GLU A 149 -0.72 7.94 -19.76
C GLU A 149 -0.91 9.31 -19.10
N GLU A 150 -1.88 9.44 -18.20
CA GLU A 150 -2.11 10.68 -17.45
C GLU A 150 -0.93 11.01 -16.53
N VAL A 151 -0.40 10.03 -15.79
CA VAL A 151 0.76 10.21 -14.91
C VAL A 151 2.00 10.64 -15.71
N LEU A 152 2.28 9.97 -16.83
CA LEU A 152 3.44 10.29 -17.66
C LEU A 152 3.34 11.66 -18.33
N SER A 153 2.11 12.04 -18.73
CA SER A 153 1.87 13.34 -19.38
C SER A 153 1.81 14.50 -18.39
N ASN A 154 1.55 14.25 -17.11
CA ASN A 154 1.36 15.26 -16.07
C ASN A 154 2.19 14.93 -14.82
N PRO A 155 3.53 15.03 -14.87
CA PRO A 155 4.38 14.78 -13.72
C PRO A 155 3.97 15.61 -12.51
N HIS A 156 3.94 15.00 -11.32
CA HIS A 156 3.53 15.68 -10.10
C HIS A 156 4.51 15.36 -8.95
N PRO A 157 4.94 16.36 -8.14
CA PRO A 157 5.98 16.16 -7.12
C PRO A 157 5.57 15.20 -5.98
N ALA A 158 4.29 14.94 -5.79
CA ALA A 158 3.81 13.94 -4.84
C ALA A 158 4.03 12.50 -5.32
N LEU A 159 4.05 12.28 -6.65
CA LEU A 159 4.10 10.93 -7.24
C LEU A 159 5.55 10.49 -7.50
N VAL A 160 5.84 9.27 -7.11
CA VAL A 160 7.16 8.65 -7.28
C VAL A 160 7.11 7.31 -8.03
N GLY A 161 5.94 6.79 -8.35
CA GLY A 161 5.80 5.52 -9.05
C GLY A 161 4.36 5.18 -9.43
N PHE A 162 4.20 4.00 -10.04
CA PHE A 162 2.93 3.46 -10.48
C PHE A 162 2.71 2.07 -9.87
N GLY A 163 1.49 1.83 -9.36
CA GLY A 163 1.05 0.56 -8.81
C GLY A 163 -0.04 -0.11 -9.66
N LEU A 164 -0.23 -1.41 -9.46
CA LEU A 164 -1.35 -2.18 -10.00
C LEU A 164 -2.01 -2.97 -8.88
N ALA A 165 -3.30 -2.75 -8.60
CA ALA A 165 -4.05 -3.42 -7.55
C ALA A 165 -5.45 -3.86 -8.00
N GLY A 166 -6.16 -4.58 -7.12
CA GLY A 166 -7.51 -5.09 -7.32
C GLY A 166 -7.54 -6.58 -7.65
N ASP A 167 -8.58 -7.07 -8.30
CA ASP A 167 -8.87 -8.51 -8.51
C ASP A 167 -7.80 -9.20 -9.37
N GLU A 168 -6.83 -9.83 -8.70
CA GLU A 168 -5.73 -10.53 -9.38
C GLU A 168 -6.16 -11.86 -10.01
N LEU A 169 -7.25 -12.48 -9.51
CA LEU A 169 -7.74 -13.77 -10.01
C LEU A 169 -8.34 -13.67 -11.41
N HIS A 170 -9.13 -12.60 -11.66
CA HIS A 170 -9.83 -12.43 -12.93
C HIS A 170 -9.12 -11.49 -13.91
N PHE A 171 -8.13 -10.71 -13.43
CA PHE A 171 -7.38 -9.75 -14.24
C PHE A 171 -5.87 -9.99 -14.14
N PRO A 172 -5.37 -11.08 -14.77
CA PRO A 172 -3.97 -11.50 -14.67
C PRO A 172 -3.00 -10.52 -15.36
N PRO A 173 -1.69 -10.58 -15.04
CA PRO A 173 -0.68 -9.62 -15.49
C PRO A 173 -0.59 -9.41 -16.99
N HIS A 174 -0.81 -10.46 -17.80
CA HIS A 174 -0.68 -10.36 -19.25
C HIS A 174 -1.62 -9.34 -19.91
N LEU A 175 -2.74 -8.98 -19.26
CA LEU A 175 -3.67 -7.97 -19.76
C LEU A 175 -3.07 -6.55 -19.71
N PHE A 176 -2.04 -6.33 -18.91
CA PHE A 176 -1.46 -5.01 -18.64
C PHE A 176 -0.08 -4.80 -19.27
N THR A 177 0.45 -5.78 -20.00
CA THR A 177 1.80 -5.75 -20.57
C THR A 177 2.08 -4.45 -21.33
N LYS A 178 1.16 -4.03 -22.19
CA LYS A 178 1.30 -2.79 -22.98
C LYS A 178 1.50 -1.55 -22.09
N THR A 179 0.74 -1.42 -21.01
CA THR A 179 0.84 -0.30 -20.06
C THR A 179 2.18 -0.30 -19.35
N PHE A 180 2.62 -1.48 -18.89
CA PHE A 180 3.85 -1.60 -18.14
C PHE A 180 5.10 -1.52 -19.01
N ASP A 181 5.02 -1.93 -20.28
CA ASP A 181 6.09 -1.67 -21.27
C ASP A 181 6.27 -0.15 -21.49
N MET A 182 5.18 0.61 -21.56
CA MET A 182 5.22 2.07 -21.67
C MET A 182 5.87 2.72 -20.43
N LEU A 183 5.46 2.32 -19.23
CA LEU A 183 6.05 2.81 -17.97
C LEU A 183 7.54 2.48 -17.90
N LYS A 184 7.93 1.26 -18.29
CA LYS A 184 9.32 0.82 -18.34
C LYS A 184 10.16 1.62 -19.34
N GLN A 185 9.63 1.95 -20.51
CA GLN A 185 10.33 2.77 -21.52
C GLN A 185 10.66 4.16 -20.96
N GLU A 186 9.79 4.71 -20.14
CA GLU A 186 10.00 5.99 -19.45
C GLU A 186 10.79 5.84 -18.12
N SER A 187 11.28 4.62 -17.81
CA SER A 187 11.97 4.31 -16.55
C SER A 187 11.16 4.71 -15.31
N TYR A 188 9.82 4.64 -15.41
CA TYR A 188 8.94 4.99 -14.30
C TYR A 188 8.90 3.85 -13.28
N PRO A 189 9.08 4.12 -11.97
CA PRO A 189 9.13 3.07 -10.96
C PRO A 189 7.80 2.32 -10.82
N ILE A 190 7.87 0.99 -10.61
CA ILE A 190 6.71 0.09 -10.67
C ILE A 190 6.68 -0.85 -9.47
N THR A 191 5.49 -0.97 -8.85
CA THR A 191 5.10 -2.07 -7.96
C THR A 191 3.83 -2.75 -8.47
N VAL A 192 3.66 -4.05 -8.20
CA VAL A 192 2.50 -4.82 -8.69
C VAL A 192 2.02 -5.77 -7.62
N HIS A 193 0.71 -5.73 -7.29
CA HIS A 193 0.11 -6.80 -6.49
C HIS A 193 0.15 -8.10 -7.27
N ALA A 194 0.82 -9.10 -6.73
CA ALA A 194 0.85 -10.44 -7.29
C ALA A 194 1.19 -11.47 -6.20
N GLY A 195 0.45 -12.57 -6.17
CA GLY A 195 0.67 -13.64 -5.19
C GLY A 195 0.09 -13.35 -3.82
N GLU A 196 -0.98 -12.60 -3.77
CA GLU A 196 -1.90 -12.51 -2.64
C GLU A 196 -2.96 -13.61 -2.76
N TRP A 197 -3.80 -13.51 -3.77
CA TRP A 197 -4.90 -14.46 -4.03
C TRP A 197 -4.51 -15.56 -5.01
N ASP A 198 -3.75 -15.24 -6.04
CA ASP A 198 -3.31 -16.20 -7.06
C ASP A 198 -1.92 -16.77 -6.72
N GLY A 199 -1.57 -17.89 -7.34
CA GLY A 199 -0.39 -18.67 -7.02
C GLY A 199 0.92 -18.18 -7.63
N PRO A 200 2.00 -19.00 -7.50
CA PRO A 200 3.34 -18.66 -7.98
C PRO A 200 3.42 -18.29 -9.45
N GLU A 201 2.56 -18.88 -10.31
CA GLU A 201 2.57 -18.59 -11.75
C GLU A 201 2.14 -17.15 -12.06
N ASN A 202 1.19 -16.59 -11.28
CA ASN A 202 0.79 -15.19 -11.39
C ASN A 202 1.95 -14.26 -11.01
N ILE A 203 2.69 -14.58 -9.94
CA ILE A 203 3.89 -13.84 -9.54
C ILE A 203 4.94 -13.88 -10.66
N ARG A 204 5.20 -15.06 -11.23
CA ARG A 204 6.15 -15.25 -12.32
C ARG A 204 5.78 -14.41 -13.53
N ASN A 205 4.49 -14.43 -13.89
CA ASN A 205 3.95 -13.60 -14.98
C ASN A 205 4.08 -12.11 -14.68
N ALA A 206 3.82 -11.66 -13.44
CA ALA A 206 4.03 -10.27 -13.05
C ALA A 206 5.51 -9.86 -13.21
N ILE A 207 6.46 -10.67 -12.74
CA ILE A 207 7.89 -10.39 -12.85
C ILE A 207 8.33 -10.29 -14.32
N HIS A 208 7.91 -11.23 -15.17
CA HIS A 208 8.40 -11.34 -16.54
C HIS A 208 7.72 -10.40 -17.52
N LEU A 209 6.43 -10.08 -17.28
CA LEU A 209 5.63 -9.27 -18.19
C LEU A 209 5.51 -7.81 -17.79
N LEU A 210 5.57 -7.52 -16.47
CA LEU A 210 5.36 -6.15 -15.97
C LEU A 210 6.63 -5.53 -15.39
N HIS A 211 7.68 -6.35 -15.16
CA HIS A 211 9.01 -5.92 -14.73
C HIS A 211 9.06 -5.06 -13.44
N PRO A 212 8.29 -5.38 -12.39
CA PRO A 212 8.32 -4.60 -11.16
C PRO A 212 9.64 -4.77 -10.41
N THR A 213 10.03 -3.76 -9.63
CA THR A 213 11.13 -3.86 -8.67
C THR A 213 10.64 -4.27 -7.28
N ARG A 214 9.35 -4.17 -7.04
CA ARG A 214 8.68 -4.60 -5.81
C ARG A 214 7.38 -5.31 -6.17
N LEU A 215 6.98 -6.25 -5.32
CA LEU A 215 5.70 -6.96 -5.44
C LEU A 215 4.85 -6.69 -4.21
N GLY A 216 3.64 -6.20 -4.42
CA GLY A 216 2.62 -6.18 -3.39
C GLY A 216 2.29 -7.61 -2.96
N HIS A 217 2.34 -7.86 -1.67
CA HIS A 217 2.26 -9.16 -1.00
C HIS A 217 3.35 -10.15 -1.44
N GLY A 218 3.21 -10.83 -2.56
CA GLY A 218 4.15 -11.83 -3.06
C GLY A 218 4.27 -13.08 -2.18
N VAL A 219 3.40 -13.23 -1.18
CA VAL A 219 3.53 -14.21 -0.08
C VAL A 219 3.40 -15.65 -0.56
N ARG A 220 2.62 -15.91 -1.63
CA ARG A 220 2.47 -17.24 -2.21
C ARG A 220 3.67 -17.71 -3.03
N SER A 221 4.70 -16.87 -3.22
CA SER A 221 5.99 -17.29 -3.78
C SER A 221 6.62 -18.43 -2.99
N ILE A 222 6.31 -18.55 -1.68
CA ILE A 222 6.81 -19.65 -0.83
C ILE A 222 6.37 -21.04 -1.27
N GLU A 223 5.34 -21.15 -2.12
CA GLU A 223 4.86 -22.41 -2.68
C GLU A 223 5.78 -22.95 -3.79
N ASP A 224 6.72 -22.12 -4.32
CA ASP A 224 7.69 -22.47 -5.35
C ASP A 224 9.08 -21.90 -5.00
N LEU A 225 9.98 -22.78 -4.54
CA LEU A 225 11.32 -22.36 -4.09
C LEU A 225 12.22 -21.88 -5.25
N ASP A 226 11.97 -22.29 -6.49
CA ASP A 226 12.69 -21.77 -7.65
C ASP A 226 12.25 -20.32 -7.94
N LEU A 227 10.98 -20.00 -7.73
CA LEU A 227 10.48 -18.63 -7.79
C LEU A 227 11.06 -17.76 -6.66
N VAL A 228 11.14 -18.30 -5.44
CA VAL A 228 11.79 -17.60 -4.32
C VAL A 228 13.23 -17.25 -4.66
N LYS A 229 13.97 -18.20 -5.24
CA LYS A 229 15.33 -17.96 -5.71
C LYS A 229 15.38 -16.89 -6.79
N GLU A 230 14.47 -16.91 -7.75
CA GLU A 230 14.40 -15.87 -8.79
C GLU A 230 14.14 -14.47 -8.20
N ILE A 231 13.25 -14.36 -7.22
CA ILE A 231 12.95 -13.11 -6.49
C ILE A 231 14.23 -12.57 -5.82
N ILE A 232 15.00 -13.45 -5.17
CA ILE A 232 16.27 -13.08 -4.53
C ILE A 232 17.31 -12.66 -5.59
N ASP A 233 17.50 -13.46 -6.64
CA ASP A 233 18.49 -13.20 -7.69
C ASP A 233 18.23 -11.88 -8.45
N LYS A 234 16.96 -11.45 -8.52
CA LYS A 234 16.53 -10.19 -9.14
C LYS A 234 16.43 -9.02 -8.15
N ASP A 235 16.73 -9.25 -6.88
CA ASP A 235 16.59 -8.27 -5.77
C ASP A 235 15.19 -7.63 -5.70
N ILE A 236 14.15 -8.42 -5.97
CA ILE A 236 12.75 -7.96 -5.87
C ILE A 236 12.34 -7.95 -4.40
N VAL A 237 11.78 -6.82 -3.94
CA VAL A 237 11.28 -6.67 -2.56
C VAL A 237 9.81 -7.07 -2.49
N LEU A 238 9.44 -7.86 -1.47
CA LEU A 238 8.06 -8.20 -1.19
C LEU A 238 7.47 -7.23 -0.15
N GLU A 239 6.40 -6.56 -0.53
CA GLU A 239 5.66 -5.63 0.32
C GLU A 239 4.60 -6.44 1.10
N THR A 240 5.01 -7.16 2.14
CA THR A 240 4.11 -8.07 2.87
C THR A 240 3.16 -7.31 3.80
N CYS A 241 1.91 -7.80 3.87
CA CYS A 241 0.84 -7.25 4.70
C CYS A 241 0.21 -8.38 5.53
N PRO A 242 0.88 -8.83 6.61
CA PRO A 242 0.48 -10.04 7.33
C PRO A 242 -0.93 -9.99 7.92
N THR A 243 -1.33 -8.89 8.54
CA THR A 243 -2.68 -8.77 9.12
C THR A 243 -3.75 -8.79 8.02
N SER A 244 -3.52 -8.15 6.88
CA SER A 244 -4.40 -8.22 5.70
C SER A 244 -4.58 -9.68 5.25
N ASN A 245 -3.49 -10.42 5.07
CA ASN A 245 -3.54 -11.80 4.60
C ASN A 245 -4.23 -12.76 5.60
N ILE A 246 -4.25 -12.43 6.89
CA ILE A 246 -5.02 -13.18 7.89
C ILE A 246 -6.48 -12.75 7.86
N ALA A 247 -6.78 -11.46 7.82
CA ALA A 247 -8.15 -10.95 7.76
C ALA A 247 -8.89 -11.48 6.53
N THR A 248 -8.21 -11.53 5.37
CA THR A 248 -8.71 -12.07 4.12
C THR A 248 -8.71 -13.61 4.06
N LYS A 249 -8.25 -14.29 5.11
CA LYS A 249 -8.23 -15.75 5.29
C LYS A 249 -7.31 -16.49 4.29
N ILE A 250 -6.30 -15.82 3.75
CA ILE A 250 -5.24 -16.46 2.95
C ILE A 250 -4.36 -17.31 3.85
N TYR A 251 -4.10 -16.85 5.06
CA TYR A 251 -3.44 -17.59 6.13
C TYR A 251 -4.28 -17.56 7.41
N GLU A 252 -4.19 -18.64 8.21
CA GLU A 252 -5.01 -18.80 9.41
C GLU A 252 -4.56 -17.90 10.56
N ASN A 253 -3.24 -17.70 10.70
CA ASN A 253 -2.62 -16.94 11.78
C ASN A 253 -1.20 -16.49 11.39
N TYR A 254 -0.55 -15.67 12.23
CA TYR A 254 0.80 -15.16 11.97
C TYR A 254 1.88 -16.23 11.95
N GLU A 255 1.75 -17.30 12.75
CA GLU A 255 2.70 -18.42 12.79
C GLU A 255 2.73 -19.20 11.48
N MET A 256 1.59 -19.28 10.79
CA MET A 256 1.47 -19.94 9.47
C MET A 256 1.79 -18.99 8.31
N HIS A 257 1.87 -17.68 8.56
CA HIS A 257 2.19 -16.71 7.52
C HIS A 257 3.65 -16.85 7.05
N PRO A 258 3.93 -16.90 5.73
CA PRO A 258 5.25 -17.24 5.21
C PRO A 258 6.31 -16.16 5.36
N VAL A 259 5.97 -14.94 5.82
CA VAL A 259 6.90 -13.80 5.92
C VAL A 259 8.20 -14.16 6.63
N LYS A 260 8.11 -14.93 7.74
CA LYS A 260 9.31 -15.34 8.47
C LYS A 260 10.17 -16.30 7.66
N LYS A 261 9.56 -17.26 6.98
CA LYS A 261 10.27 -18.23 6.15
C LYS A 261 10.90 -17.57 4.93
N LEU A 262 10.19 -16.65 4.26
CA LEU A 262 10.71 -15.85 3.14
C LEU A 262 11.92 -15.01 3.58
N HIS A 263 11.80 -14.29 4.69
CA HIS A 263 12.91 -13.53 5.28
C HIS A 263 14.12 -14.43 5.61
N ASP A 264 13.90 -15.60 6.26
CA ASP A 264 14.97 -16.50 6.66
C ASP A 264 15.63 -17.18 5.43
N LEU A 265 14.96 -17.28 4.28
CA LEU A 265 15.52 -17.69 2.98
C LEU A 265 16.33 -16.58 2.28
N GLY A 266 16.29 -15.35 2.77
CA GLY A 266 17.03 -14.21 2.24
C GLY A 266 16.23 -13.27 1.33
N VAL A 267 14.90 -13.45 1.24
CA VAL A 267 14.04 -12.49 0.53
C VAL A 267 14.01 -11.17 1.29
N ARG A 268 14.17 -10.07 0.59
CA ARG A 268 13.94 -8.74 1.16
C ARG A 268 12.44 -8.52 1.31
N VAL A 269 11.97 -8.49 2.55
CA VAL A 269 10.57 -8.25 2.89
C VAL A 269 10.41 -6.93 3.62
N THR A 270 9.27 -6.28 3.45
CA THR A 270 8.78 -5.17 4.27
C THR A 270 7.49 -5.56 4.97
N VAL A 271 7.06 -4.78 5.95
CA VAL A 271 5.83 -5.01 6.69
C VAL A 271 4.98 -3.75 6.59
N ASN A 272 3.72 -3.91 6.20
CA ASN A 272 2.83 -2.82 5.83
C ASN A 272 1.40 -3.13 6.28
N SER A 273 0.56 -2.10 6.40
CA SER A 273 -0.79 -2.22 6.96
C SER A 273 -1.90 -2.42 5.92
N ASP A 274 -1.63 -2.16 4.62
CA ASP A 274 -2.55 -2.34 3.49
C ASP A 274 -3.79 -1.44 3.57
N ASP A 275 -4.90 -1.93 4.12
CA ASP A 275 -6.17 -1.20 4.32
C ASP A 275 -6.52 -1.16 5.82
N PRO A 276 -5.83 -0.32 6.63
CA PRO A 276 -5.82 -0.44 8.10
C PRO A 276 -7.20 -0.59 8.78
N PRO A 277 -8.20 0.29 8.57
CA PRO A 277 -9.50 0.15 9.23
C PRO A 277 -10.34 -1.04 8.74
N PHE A 278 -10.07 -1.56 7.54
CA PHE A 278 -10.78 -2.73 7.01
C PHE A 278 -10.27 -4.03 7.63
N PHE A 279 -8.97 -4.10 7.92
CA PHE A 279 -8.33 -5.30 8.45
C PHE A 279 -8.05 -5.20 9.95
N ASN A 280 -8.49 -4.12 10.61
CA ASN A 280 -8.17 -3.82 12.00
C ASN A 280 -6.65 -3.84 12.24
N ALA A 281 -5.90 -3.32 11.27
CA ALA A 281 -4.46 -3.23 11.24
C ALA A 281 -3.98 -1.82 11.62
N THR A 282 -2.76 -1.72 12.07
CA THR A 282 -1.97 -0.49 12.15
C THR A 282 -0.52 -0.86 11.90
N ILE A 283 0.30 0.06 11.39
CA ILE A 283 1.72 -0.24 11.21
C ILE A 283 2.42 -0.62 12.53
N GLN A 284 1.99 -0.06 13.65
CA GLN A 284 2.45 -0.47 14.98
C GLN A 284 2.08 -1.92 15.28
N GLY A 285 0.81 -2.29 15.05
CA GLY A 285 0.30 -3.65 15.25
C GLY A 285 1.02 -4.69 14.38
N GLU A 286 1.35 -4.33 13.14
CA GLU A 286 2.13 -5.20 12.24
C GLU A 286 3.52 -5.52 12.80
N TYR A 287 4.25 -4.52 13.31
CA TYR A 287 5.55 -4.74 13.95
C TYR A 287 5.44 -5.57 15.24
N GLU A 288 4.37 -5.37 16.01
CA GLU A 288 4.07 -6.18 17.20
C GLU A 288 3.76 -7.63 16.83
N ALA A 289 2.99 -7.86 15.78
CA ALA A 289 2.69 -9.18 15.25
C ALA A 289 3.98 -9.90 14.81
N MET A 290 4.87 -9.20 14.08
CA MET A 290 6.16 -9.78 13.68
C MET A 290 7.03 -10.11 14.90
N ALA A 291 7.07 -9.25 15.92
CA ALA A 291 7.78 -9.54 17.18
C ALA A 291 7.22 -10.79 17.86
N SER A 292 5.90 -11.00 17.83
CA SER A 292 5.24 -12.15 18.46
C SER A 292 5.64 -13.49 17.85
N ILE A 293 5.95 -13.53 16.54
CA ILE A 293 6.41 -14.72 15.82
C ILE A 293 7.95 -14.84 15.75
N GLY A 294 8.65 -14.05 16.57
CA GLY A 294 10.08 -14.21 16.82
C GLY A 294 11.01 -13.38 15.94
N PHE A 295 10.52 -12.29 15.33
CA PHE A 295 11.42 -11.29 14.78
C PHE A 295 12.06 -10.48 15.92
N THR A 296 13.38 -10.44 15.94
CA THR A 296 14.13 -9.60 16.87
C THR A 296 14.08 -8.13 16.45
N GLU A 297 14.40 -7.22 17.33
CA GLU A 297 14.49 -5.78 17.04
C GLU A 297 15.37 -5.50 15.81
N ASN A 298 16.53 -6.13 15.70
CA ASN A 298 17.43 -5.98 14.55
C ASN A 298 16.77 -6.44 13.24
N LYS A 299 15.97 -7.53 13.26
CA LYS A 299 15.23 -7.99 12.09
C LYS A 299 14.10 -7.00 11.72
N LEU A 300 13.40 -6.44 12.71
CA LEU A 300 12.39 -5.40 12.49
C LEU A 300 13.00 -4.13 11.90
N LEU A 301 14.13 -3.68 12.44
CA LEU A 301 14.90 -2.57 11.85
C LEU A 301 15.38 -2.86 10.43
N SER A 302 15.73 -4.12 10.11
CA SER A 302 16.10 -4.48 8.74
C SER A 302 14.91 -4.39 7.78
N MET A 303 13.68 -4.69 8.23
CA MET A 303 12.46 -4.50 7.44
C MET A 303 12.19 -3.00 7.17
N THR A 304 12.35 -2.16 8.20
CA THR A 304 12.28 -0.69 8.03
C THR A 304 13.32 -0.21 7.03
N ARG A 305 14.55 -0.70 7.14
CA ARG A 305 15.64 -0.38 6.21
C ARG A 305 15.29 -0.82 4.78
N ASN A 306 14.80 -2.05 4.62
CA ASN A 306 14.35 -2.56 3.32
C ASN A 306 13.28 -1.65 2.70
N ALA A 307 12.28 -1.19 3.49
CA ALA A 307 11.23 -0.31 3.03
C ALA A 307 11.79 1.03 2.52
N ILE A 308 12.71 1.65 3.27
CA ILE A 308 13.31 2.94 2.88
C ILE A 308 14.22 2.77 1.66
N GLU A 309 15.09 1.76 1.64
CA GLU A 309 16.04 1.52 0.53
C GLU A 309 15.32 1.18 -0.78
N SER A 310 14.23 0.40 -0.72
CA SER A 310 13.44 0.02 -1.90
C SER A 310 12.37 1.03 -2.28
N SER A 311 12.12 2.06 -1.46
CA SER A 311 11.17 3.12 -1.81
C SER A 311 11.58 3.84 -3.09
N PHE A 312 10.64 4.49 -3.74
CA PHE A 312 10.92 5.32 -4.92
C PHE A 312 11.24 6.79 -4.57
N LEU A 313 11.48 7.06 -3.30
CA LEU A 313 11.90 8.36 -2.79
C LEU A 313 13.27 8.78 -3.37
N GLU A 314 13.48 10.07 -3.51
CA GLU A 314 14.75 10.63 -3.98
C GLU A 314 15.92 10.25 -3.05
N GLU A 315 17.07 9.88 -3.60
CA GLU A 315 18.22 9.32 -2.88
C GLU A 315 18.71 10.20 -1.71
N ASP A 316 18.74 11.52 -1.89
CA ASP A 316 19.16 12.44 -0.82
C ASP A 316 18.25 12.38 0.40
N LYS A 317 16.94 12.19 0.18
CA LYS A 317 15.95 12.05 1.26
C LYS A 317 16.02 10.67 1.89
N LYS A 318 16.17 9.59 1.08
CA LYS A 318 16.42 8.24 1.60
C LYS A 318 17.59 8.24 2.58
N ASN A 319 18.73 8.79 2.15
CA ASN A 319 19.93 8.82 2.97
C ASN A 319 19.72 9.56 4.30
N LYS A 320 18.98 10.67 4.29
CA LYS A 320 18.61 11.40 5.51
C LYS A 320 17.76 10.54 6.47
N ILE A 321 16.78 9.78 5.93
CA ILE A 321 15.93 8.92 6.75
C ILE A 321 16.74 7.75 7.30
N LEU A 322 17.59 7.13 6.48
CA LEU A 322 18.43 5.99 6.89
C LEU A 322 19.39 6.35 8.04
N THR A 323 19.85 7.62 8.13
CA THR A 323 20.66 8.05 9.29
C THR A 323 19.92 7.99 10.63
N LYS A 324 18.58 7.99 10.62
CA LYS A 324 17.77 7.89 11.83
C LYS A 324 17.59 6.44 12.32
N LEU A 325 18.08 5.46 11.56
CA LEU A 325 18.04 4.03 11.93
C LEU A 325 19.31 3.54 12.63
N ASN A 326 20.31 4.41 12.83
CA ASN A 326 21.61 4.08 13.40
C ASN A 326 21.69 4.47 14.88
#